data_31f029c3c345bdc904372d36839aa5eb
#
_entry.id   31f029c3c345bdc904372d36839aa5eb
#
_cell.length_a   1.000
_cell.length_b   1.000
_cell.length_c   1.000
_cell.angle_alpha   90.00
_cell.angle_beta   90.00
_cell.angle_gamma   90.00
#
_symmetry.space_group_name_H-M   'P 1'
#
loop_
_entity.id
_entity.type
_entity.pdbx_description
1 polymer ?
#
loop_
_entity_poly.entity_id
_entity_poly.type
_entity_poly.pdbx_seq_one_letter_code
_entity_poly.pdbx_strand_id
1 'polypeptide(L)'
;MYIGTPPQEVTLIFDTGSDWMTVESSSCGNCRGVNFDQDASTTFKFVGEDTSQREYGSATLKGLEVQDKVCLLKNDNSDIGSVCLESFIWFLIKHQSGINNRIDGVLGLSRSVMAAEELEDDTIRDIGPLLVN
;
A
#
# COMPACT_ATOMS: atom_id res chain seq x y z
N MET A 1 -4.13 -9.16 -3.88
CA MET A 1 -4.45 -8.80 -2.50
C MET A 1 -5.82 -8.17 -2.45
N TYR A 2 -6.36 -7.98 -1.26
CA TYR A 2 -7.69 -7.39 -1.05
C TYR A 2 -7.56 -6.21 -0.09
N ILE A 3 -8.16 -5.08 -0.43
CA ILE A 3 -8.09 -3.84 0.36
C ILE A 3 -9.50 -3.33 0.62
N GLY A 4 -9.71 -2.81 1.84
CA GLY A 4 -10.95 -2.15 2.23
C GLY A 4 -12.07 -3.06 2.68
N THR A 5 -13.18 -2.43 3.03
CA THR A 5 -14.42 -3.08 3.46
C THR A 5 -15.61 -2.46 2.73
N PRO A 6 -16.30 -3.17 1.84
CA PRO A 6 -16.02 -4.55 1.40
C PRO A 6 -14.69 -4.70 0.67
N PRO A 7 -14.10 -5.91 0.63
CA PRO A 7 -12.78 -6.12 0.06
C PRO A 7 -12.77 -5.90 -1.46
N GLN A 8 -11.87 -5.07 -1.93
CA GLN A 8 -11.58 -4.82 -3.35
C GLN A 8 -10.31 -5.55 -3.73
N GLU A 9 -10.35 -6.30 -4.82
CA GLU A 9 -9.19 -7.03 -5.34
C GLU A 9 -8.24 -6.08 -6.06
N VAL A 10 -6.95 -6.15 -5.71
CA VAL A 10 -5.86 -5.42 -6.37
C VAL A 10 -4.72 -6.36 -6.74
N THR A 11 -4.15 -6.13 -7.91
CA THR A 11 -3.01 -6.89 -8.43
C THR A 11 -1.73 -6.07 -8.23
N LEU A 12 -0.85 -6.55 -7.35
CA LEU A 12 0.39 -5.86 -7.00
C LEU A 12 1.62 -6.64 -7.48
N ILE A 13 2.67 -5.93 -7.89
CA ILE A 13 3.98 -6.50 -8.12
C ILE A 13 4.72 -6.59 -6.78
N PHE A 14 5.30 -7.74 -6.46
CA PHE A 14 6.23 -7.90 -5.35
C PHE A 14 7.58 -7.29 -5.71
N ASP A 15 8.05 -6.34 -4.90
CA ASP A 15 9.27 -5.60 -5.16
C ASP A 15 10.18 -5.61 -3.93
N THR A 16 11.31 -6.32 -4.03
CA THR A 16 12.33 -6.36 -2.97
C THR A 16 13.21 -5.10 -2.95
N GLY A 17 13.07 -4.22 -3.92
CA GLY A 17 13.82 -2.97 -4.03
C GLY A 17 13.12 -1.75 -3.43
N SER A 18 11.89 -1.91 -2.94
CA SER A 18 11.14 -0.83 -2.29
C SER A 18 10.52 -1.30 -0.97
N ASP A 19 10.16 -0.36 -0.12
CA ASP A 19 9.65 -0.59 1.25
C ASP A 19 8.18 -0.18 1.44
N TRP A 20 7.55 0.40 0.43
CA TRP A 20 6.16 0.84 0.52
C TRP A 20 5.22 0.00 -0.33
N MET A 21 4.02 -0.24 0.20
CA MET A 21 2.89 -0.64 -0.60
C MET A 21 2.28 0.60 -1.26
N THR A 22 2.13 0.57 -2.59
CA THR A 22 1.53 1.65 -3.36
C THR A 22 0.39 1.10 -4.20
N VAL A 23 -0.75 1.81 -4.25
CA VAL A 23 -1.93 1.39 -5.01
C VAL A 23 -2.54 2.57 -5.76
N GLU A 24 -2.94 2.34 -7.01
CA GLU A 24 -3.61 3.34 -7.83
C GLU A 24 -5.03 3.62 -7.34
N SER A 25 -5.36 4.90 -7.19
CA SER A 25 -6.70 5.36 -6.83
C SER A 25 -7.63 5.39 -8.05
N SER A 26 -8.90 5.12 -7.85
CA SER A 26 -9.94 5.32 -8.87
C SER A 26 -10.03 6.76 -9.39
N SER A 27 -9.57 7.73 -8.60
CA SER A 27 -9.46 9.13 -9.00
C SER A 27 -8.13 9.49 -9.69
N CYS A 28 -7.27 8.51 -9.97
CA CYS A 28 -6.03 8.72 -10.71
C CYS A 28 -6.32 8.78 -12.21
N GLY A 29 -6.29 9.98 -12.78
CA GLY A 29 -6.67 10.22 -14.17
C GLY A 29 -5.76 9.64 -15.24
N ASN A 30 -4.53 9.23 -14.88
CA ASN A 30 -3.53 8.67 -15.79
C ASN A 30 -3.00 7.29 -15.37
N CYS A 31 -3.62 6.68 -14.36
CA CYS A 31 -3.34 5.31 -13.95
C CYS A 31 -4.02 4.30 -14.91
N ARG A 32 -3.50 3.09 -15.00
CA ARG A 32 -3.91 2.09 -15.99
C ARG A 32 -4.40 0.77 -15.41
N GLY A 33 -4.28 0.59 -14.09
CA GLY A 33 -4.76 -0.59 -13.37
C GLY A 33 -6.27 -0.62 -13.15
N VAL A 34 -6.74 -1.64 -12.45
CA VAL A 34 -8.07 -1.68 -11.85
C VAL A 34 -7.96 -0.91 -10.54
N ASN A 35 -8.36 0.33 -10.55
CA ASN A 35 -8.05 1.28 -9.51
C ASN A 35 -8.87 1.04 -8.24
N PHE A 36 -8.22 1.14 -7.09
CA PHE A 36 -8.89 1.06 -5.79
C PHE A 36 -9.83 2.26 -5.58
N ASP A 37 -11.09 1.97 -5.27
CA ASP A 37 -12.09 2.99 -4.93
C ASP A 37 -12.13 3.22 -3.41
N GLN A 38 -11.48 4.29 -2.99
CA GLN A 38 -11.42 4.68 -1.58
C GLN A 38 -12.79 5.04 -1.00
N ASP A 39 -13.70 5.57 -1.82
CA ASP A 39 -15.02 6.01 -1.38
C ASP A 39 -15.97 4.83 -1.15
N ALA A 40 -15.64 3.68 -1.73
CA ALA A 40 -16.38 2.43 -1.51
C ALA A 40 -15.93 1.67 -0.24
N SER A 41 -14.84 2.08 0.42
CA SER A 41 -14.35 1.40 1.63
C SER A 41 -14.79 2.11 2.90
N THR A 42 -15.49 1.40 3.78
CA THR A 42 -15.93 1.91 5.08
C THR A 42 -14.83 1.97 6.13
N THR A 43 -13.70 1.31 5.89
CA THR A 43 -12.54 1.27 6.80
C THR A 43 -11.41 2.21 6.37
N PHE A 44 -11.55 2.86 5.22
CA PHE A 44 -10.57 3.79 4.67
C PHE A 44 -10.40 5.05 5.53
N LYS A 45 -9.15 5.49 5.71
CA LYS A 45 -8.79 6.73 6.40
C LYS A 45 -7.59 7.40 5.74
N PHE A 46 -7.60 8.71 5.68
CA PHE A 46 -6.38 9.49 5.41
C PHE A 46 -5.51 9.53 6.68
N VAL A 47 -4.20 9.32 6.51
CA VAL A 47 -3.23 9.42 7.62
C VAL A 47 -2.74 10.84 7.78
N GLY A 48 -2.68 11.60 6.69
CA GLY A 48 -2.31 13.01 6.66
C GLY A 48 -3.03 13.73 5.52
N GLU A 49 -2.88 15.05 5.50
CA GLU A 49 -3.46 15.91 4.46
C GLU A 49 -2.47 16.26 3.34
N ASP A 50 -1.18 15.98 3.57
CA ASP A 50 -0.12 16.38 2.67
C ASP A 50 0.07 15.39 1.52
N THR A 51 0.05 15.91 0.31
CA THR A 51 0.45 15.16 -0.88
C THR A 51 1.97 15.00 -0.88
N SER A 52 2.46 13.78 -1.02
CA SER A 52 3.87 13.49 -1.14
C SER A 52 4.23 12.86 -2.49
N GLN A 53 5.52 12.82 -2.80
CA GLN A 53 6.06 12.24 -4.02
C GLN A 53 7.00 11.10 -3.66
N ARG A 54 6.91 10.01 -4.44
CA ARG A 54 7.81 8.86 -4.35
C ARG A 54 8.38 8.56 -5.71
N GLU A 55 9.65 8.14 -5.74
CA GLU A 55 10.34 7.82 -6.97
C GLU A 55 10.75 6.34 -6.97
N TYR A 56 10.47 5.66 -8.08
CA TYR A 56 10.77 4.25 -8.29
C TYR A 56 11.48 4.09 -9.63
N GLY A 57 12.81 4.00 -9.61
CA GLY A 57 13.58 3.93 -10.86
C GLY A 57 13.27 5.11 -11.79
N SER A 58 12.56 4.86 -12.88
CA SER A 58 12.12 5.89 -13.84
C SER A 58 10.69 6.41 -13.58
N ALA A 59 10.00 5.90 -12.58
CA ALA A 59 8.62 6.28 -12.29
C ALA A 59 8.55 7.29 -11.15
N THR A 60 7.65 8.25 -11.30
CA THR A 60 7.30 9.22 -10.24
C THR A 60 5.84 9.04 -9.86
N LEU A 61 5.58 8.86 -8.57
CA LEU A 61 4.24 8.71 -8.00
C LEU A 61 3.93 9.91 -7.12
N LYS A 62 2.75 10.47 -7.27
CA LYS A 62 2.21 11.52 -6.38
C LYS A 62 0.93 11.03 -5.74
N GLY A 63 0.80 11.23 -4.45
CA GLY A 63 -0.36 10.72 -3.72
C GLY A 63 -0.32 11.04 -2.24
N LEU A 64 -1.01 10.23 -1.46
CA LEU A 64 -1.27 10.45 -0.03
C LEU A 64 -0.97 9.16 0.75
N GLU A 65 -0.54 9.32 1.98
CA GLU A 65 -0.51 8.22 2.94
C GLU A 65 -1.90 7.99 3.49
N VAL A 66 -2.32 6.73 3.44
CA VAL A 66 -3.66 6.31 3.82
C VAL A 66 -3.60 5.03 4.64
N GLN A 67 -4.69 4.74 5.33
CA GLN A 67 -4.85 3.56 6.14
C GLN A 67 -6.12 2.83 5.75
N ASP A 68 -6.03 1.50 5.64
CA ASP A 68 -7.20 0.65 5.42
C ASP A 68 -6.93 -0.78 5.88
N LYS A 69 -7.96 -1.62 5.85
CA LYS A 69 -7.83 -3.06 6.01
C LYS A 69 -7.18 -3.65 4.78
N VAL A 70 -6.15 -4.48 4.97
CA VAL A 70 -5.43 -5.16 3.88
C VAL A 70 -5.35 -6.65 4.18
N CYS A 71 -5.73 -7.48 3.21
CA CYS A 71 -5.73 -8.94 3.32
C CYS A 71 -4.94 -9.58 2.17
N LEU A 72 -4.18 -10.62 2.48
CA LEU A 72 -3.51 -11.44 1.46
C LEU A 72 -4.49 -12.34 0.71
N LEU A 73 -5.52 -12.82 1.41
CA LEU A 73 -6.55 -13.70 0.85
C LEU A 73 -7.91 -13.07 1.03
N LYS A 74 -8.83 -13.36 0.11
CA LYS A 74 -10.24 -13.02 0.28
C LYS A 74 -10.77 -13.79 1.48
N ASN A 75 -11.24 -13.07 2.46
CA ASN A 75 -11.55 -13.61 3.78
C ASN A 75 -12.88 -14.36 3.79
N ASP A 76 -12.96 -15.50 3.09
CA ASP A 76 -14.18 -16.30 2.97
C ASP A 76 -14.10 -17.63 3.74
N ASN A 77 -12.96 -17.99 4.36
CA ASN A 77 -12.82 -19.26 5.04
C ASN A 77 -12.09 -19.13 6.38
N SER A 78 -12.81 -19.50 7.41
CA SER A 78 -12.41 -19.55 8.80
C SER A 78 -11.28 -20.56 9.13
N ASP A 79 -10.91 -21.44 8.19
CA ASP A 79 -10.02 -22.57 8.49
C ASP A 79 -8.52 -22.23 8.42
N ILE A 80 -8.13 -21.12 7.82
CA ILE A 80 -6.70 -20.72 7.68
C ILE A 80 -6.36 -19.48 8.54
N GLY A 81 -7.32 -18.94 9.28
CA GLY A 81 -7.17 -17.65 9.94
C GLY A 81 -7.19 -16.48 8.95
N SER A 82 -7.69 -15.34 9.37
CA SER A 82 -7.67 -14.17 8.50
C SER A 82 -6.23 -13.64 8.39
N VAL A 83 -5.67 -13.67 7.18
CA VAL A 83 -4.38 -13.05 6.88
C VAL A 83 -4.66 -11.59 6.52
N CYS A 84 -5.22 -10.86 7.48
CA CYS A 84 -5.61 -9.46 7.34
C CYS A 84 -4.93 -8.60 8.39
N LEU A 85 -4.59 -7.39 7.98
CA LEU A 85 -4.19 -6.30 8.86
C LEU A 85 -5.32 -5.27 8.84
N GLU A 86 -5.88 -4.97 10.01
CA GLU A 86 -7.07 -4.12 10.15
C GLU A 86 -6.76 -2.63 9.90
N SER A 87 -5.49 -2.24 10.09
CA SER A 87 -5.06 -0.83 10.02
C SER A 87 -3.67 -0.74 9.41
N PHE A 88 -3.57 -1.04 8.11
CA PHE A 88 -2.31 -0.98 7.39
C PHE A 88 -2.14 0.37 6.71
N ILE A 89 -0.97 0.99 6.85
CA ILE A 89 -0.64 2.27 6.19
C ILE A 89 0.05 1.99 4.86
N TRP A 90 -0.43 2.65 3.80
CA TRP A 90 0.09 2.50 2.46
C TRP A 90 -0.07 3.79 1.65
N PHE A 91 0.49 3.84 0.44
CA PHE A 91 0.51 5.03 -0.41
C PHE A 91 -0.53 4.93 -1.52
N LEU A 92 -1.52 5.82 -1.49
CA LEU A 92 -2.56 5.94 -2.49
C LEU A 92 -2.12 6.86 -3.64
N ILE A 93 -1.93 6.30 -4.82
CA ILE A 93 -1.47 7.03 -6.01
C ILE A 93 -2.62 7.84 -6.61
N LYS A 94 -2.45 9.15 -6.70
CA LYS A 94 -3.39 10.07 -7.36
C LYS A 94 -2.92 10.51 -8.74
N HIS A 95 -1.60 10.43 -8.99
CA HIS A 95 -0.99 10.72 -10.27
C HIS A 95 0.31 9.93 -10.40
N GLN A 96 0.61 9.43 -11.60
CA GLN A 96 1.83 8.71 -11.86
C GLN A 96 2.47 9.13 -13.20
N SER A 97 3.78 8.94 -13.33
CA SER A 97 4.50 8.99 -14.61
C SER A 97 5.54 7.88 -14.63
N GLY A 98 5.73 7.28 -15.80
CA GLY A 98 6.73 6.23 -16.00
C GLY A 98 6.25 4.79 -15.80
N ILE A 99 5.07 4.56 -15.20
CA ILE A 99 4.45 3.22 -15.15
C ILE A 99 3.62 3.01 -16.42
N ASN A 100 4.06 2.07 -17.25
CA ASN A 100 3.38 1.76 -18.51
C ASN A 100 2.59 0.44 -18.48
N ASN A 101 2.70 -0.33 -17.41
CA ASN A 101 2.05 -1.61 -17.25
C ASN A 101 0.65 -1.45 -16.63
N ARG A 102 -0.23 -2.41 -16.92
CA ARG A 102 -1.55 -2.52 -16.28
C ARG A 102 -1.40 -3.28 -14.97
N ILE A 103 -0.89 -2.60 -13.96
CA ILE A 103 -0.79 -3.08 -12.59
C ILE A 103 -1.51 -2.10 -11.69
N ASP A 104 -2.05 -2.57 -10.60
CA ASP A 104 -2.76 -1.71 -9.65
C ASP A 104 -1.81 -1.04 -8.66
N GLY A 105 -0.59 -1.56 -8.55
CA GLY A 105 0.42 -1.00 -7.67
C GLY A 105 1.59 -1.94 -7.40
N VAL A 106 2.35 -1.61 -6.37
CA VAL A 106 3.57 -2.31 -5.95
C VAL A 106 3.47 -2.66 -4.47
N LEU A 107 3.89 -3.86 -4.11
CA LEU A 107 4.07 -4.30 -2.73
C LEU A 107 5.56 -4.33 -2.41
N GLY A 108 6.05 -3.30 -1.72
CA GLY A 108 7.43 -3.23 -1.26
C GLY A 108 7.70 -4.25 -0.16
N LEU A 109 8.78 -5.00 -0.31
CA LEU A 109 9.19 -6.08 0.60
C LEU A 109 10.53 -5.83 1.29
N SER A 110 11.20 -4.72 0.99
CA SER A 110 12.44 -4.35 1.67
C SER A 110 12.14 -3.79 3.07
N ARG A 111 13.17 -3.79 3.92
CA ARG A 111 13.09 -3.07 5.19
C ARG A 111 13.00 -1.57 4.92
N SER A 112 12.16 -0.87 5.70
CA SER A 112 12.16 0.58 5.70
C SER A 112 13.54 1.11 6.09
N VAL A 113 14.00 2.17 5.40
CA VAL A 113 15.25 2.85 5.74
C VAL A 113 15.18 3.44 7.14
N MET A 114 14.01 3.92 7.57
CA MET A 114 13.77 4.41 8.93
C MET A 114 14.03 3.34 9.99
N ALA A 115 13.59 2.10 9.73
CA ALA A 115 13.84 0.98 10.65
C ALA A 115 15.34 0.58 10.75
N ALA A 116 16.14 0.92 9.77
CA ALA A 116 17.60 0.65 9.81
C ALA A 116 18.35 1.66 10.70
N GLU A 117 17.88 2.89 10.76
CA GLU A 117 18.46 3.94 11.62
C GLU A 117 18.01 3.83 13.10
N GLU A 118 16.80 3.26 13.32
CA GLU A 118 16.22 3.08 14.66
C GLU A 118 16.71 1.80 15.36
N LEU A 119 17.32 0.86 14.63
CA LEU A 119 17.90 -0.36 15.23
C LEU A 119 19.12 -0.11 16.12
N GLU A 120 19.66 1.11 16.18
CA GLU A 120 20.66 1.51 17.18
C GLU A 120 20.03 1.88 18.54
N ASP A 121 18.71 2.06 18.61
CA ASP A 121 17.97 2.27 19.87
C ASP A 121 17.06 1.05 20.11
N ASP A 122 17.43 0.25 21.10
CA ASP A 122 16.82 -1.04 21.49
C ASP A 122 15.31 -0.99 21.83
N THR A 123 14.62 0.12 21.61
CA THR A 123 13.24 0.35 22.03
C THR A 123 12.21 0.37 20.90
N ILE A 124 12.61 0.39 19.61
CA ILE A 124 11.65 0.50 18.50
C ILE A 124 11.78 -0.69 17.57
N ARG A 125 10.70 -1.46 17.50
CA ARG A 125 10.56 -2.65 16.64
C ARG A 125 9.71 -2.33 15.43
N ASP A 126 10.08 -1.35 14.66
CA ASP A 126 9.41 -1.13 13.37
C ASP A 126 10.15 -1.89 12.27
N ILE A 127 9.57 -2.97 11.82
CA ILE A 127 10.08 -3.84 10.76
C ILE A 127 9.32 -3.57 9.47
N GLY A 128 9.19 -2.34 9.06
CA GLY A 128 8.55 -1.98 7.81
C GLY A 128 7.03 -2.29 7.73
N PRO A 129 6.29 -1.60 6.89
CA PRO A 129 4.82 -1.65 6.90
C PRO A 129 4.24 -3.05 6.75
N LEU A 130 4.95 -3.97 6.12
CA LEU A 130 4.47 -5.31 5.84
C LEU A 130 4.70 -6.32 6.96
N LEU A 131 5.68 -6.06 7.83
CA LEU A 131 6.09 -6.99 8.88
C LEU A 131 5.67 -6.56 10.28
N VAL A 132 5.13 -5.36 10.44
CA VAL A 132 4.81 -4.75 11.73
C VAL A 132 3.33 -4.51 11.95
N ASN A 133 2.54 -4.43 10.90
CA ASN A 133 1.09 -4.20 11.03
C ASN A 133 0.32 -5.50 11.14
#